data_7e6cccbb89abf90fe40ee6752c8e9522
#
_entry.id   7e6cccbb89abf90fe40ee6752c8e9522
#
_cell.length_a   1.000
_cell.length_b   1.000
_cell.length_c   1.000
_cell.angle_alpha   90.00
_cell.angle_beta   90.00
_cell.angle_gamma   90.00
#
_symmetry.space_group_name_H-M   'P 1'
#
loop_
_entity.id
_entity.type
_entity.pdbx_description
1 polymer ?
#
loop_
_entity_poly.entity_id
_entity_poly.type
_entity_poly.pdbx_seq_one_letter_code
_entity_poly.pdbx_strand_id
1 'polypeptide(L)'
;MEGYRLFLVLLVSALLLGFLSVLFALIWVFHYREGLSWDGGSAEFNWHPVLIITGFIFIQGIAIIVYRLPWTWKCSKLLIKFIHAGLNTIAMILAIVSLVAVFDFHNAKNIPNMYSLHSWIGLTAVIFYTLQLVLGFAVFLLPFAPVSLRASLMPIHIYSGLLIFTTVIATALMGFTEKLIFALKNPSYSTSPPEAIFVNTLGLLVLIFGTLILWMVTRPHWKRPPEQNSKIQQPKGGTPEGTEEESTMTDCSNTDKSDVEFNSEAAARKRNLKLDEVGQRSTM
;
A
#
# COMPACT_ATOMS: atom_id res chain seq x y z
N MET A 1 24.06 -7.18 7.00
CA MET A 1 23.28 -8.44 6.97
C MET A 1 22.25 -8.56 8.10
N GLU A 2 22.49 -7.99 9.29
CA GLU A 2 21.52 -8.04 10.39
C GLU A 2 20.17 -7.35 10.06
N GLY A 3 20.21 -6.18 9.50
CA GLY A 3 18.97 -5.47 9.11
C GLY A 3 18.11 -6.21 8.07
N TYR A 4 18.72 -7.03 7.22
CA TYR A 4 18.01 -7.82 6.21
C TYR A 4 17.27 -9.01 6.82
N ARG A 5 17.91 -9.73 7.76
CA ARG A 5 17.27 -10.85 8.47
C ARG A 5 16.04 -10.38 9.25
N LEU A 6 16.18 -9.27 9.98
CA LEU A 6 15.06 -8.67 10.71
C LEU A 6 13.93 -8.28 9.75
N PHE A 7 14.24 -7.65 8.59
CA PHE A 7 13.25 -7.34 7.58
C PHE A 7 12.49 -8.58 7.11
N LEU A 8 13.19 -9.68 6.80
CA LEU A 8 12.55 -10.92 6.36
C LEU A 8 11.65 -11.53 7.43
N VAL A 9 12.09 -11.55 8.69
CA VAL A 9 11.29 -12.05 9.81
C VAL A 9 10.01 -11.24 9.94
N LEU A 10 10.10 -9.90 9.94
CA LEU A 10 8.94 -9.02 10.03
C LEU A 10 8.01 -9.16 8.81
N LEU A 11 8.57 -9.31 7.62
CA LEU A 11 7.80 -9.52 6.39
C LEU A 11 7.02 -10.84 6.45
N VAL A 12 7.68 -11.94 6.79
CA VAL A 12 7.02 -13.25 6.90
C VAL A 12 5.94 -13.20 7.98
N SER A 13 6.23 -12.59 9.14
CA SER A 13 5.25 -12.39 10.22
C SER A 13 4.05 -11.56 9.74
N ALA A 14 4.29 -10.46 9.02
CA ALA A 14 3.21 -9.64 8.48
C ALA A 14 2.36 -10.42 7.46
N LEU A 15 2.98 -11.12 6.52
CA LEU A 15 2.25 -11.93 5.53
C LEU A 15 1.41 -13.03 6.20
N LEU A 16 1.96 -13.70 7.22
CA LEU A 16 1.25 -14.72 7.98
C LEU A 16 0.06 -14.11 8.74
N LEU A 17 0.25 -13.00 9.44
CA LEU A 17 -0.82 -12.33 10.19
C LEU A 17 -1.91 -11.80 9.27
N GLY A 18 -1.55 -11.22 8.12
CA GLY A 18 -2.52 -10.78 7.11
C GLY A 18 -3.32 -11.95 6.53
N PHE A 19 -2.67 -13.05 6.19
CA PHE A 19 -3.32 -14.27 5.74
C PHE A 19 -4.26 -14.85 6.82
N LEU A 20 -3.78 -14.93 8.07
CA LEU A 20 -4.60 -15.36 9.21
C LEU A 20 -5.81 -14.45 9.42
N SER A 21 -5.67 -13.13 9.23
CA SER A 21 -6.81 -12.22 9.32
C SER A 21 -7.89 -12.51 8.28
N VAL A 22 -7.50 -12.82 7.04
CA VAL A 22 -8.44 -13.25 5.99
C VAL A 22 -9.08 -14.59 6.36
N LEU A 23 -8.29 -15.56 6.82
CA LEU A 23 -8.80 -16.88 7.25
C LEU A 23 -9.78 -16.75 8.41
N PHE A 24 -9.47 -15.93 9.43
CA PHE A 24 -10.36 -15.66 10.55
C PHE A 24 -11.67 -15.01 10.09
N ALA A 25 -11.61 -14.07 9.14
CA ALA A 25 -12.84 -13.48 8.58
C ALA A 25 -13.73 -14.53 7.89
N LEU A 26 -13.12 -15.45 7.12
CA LEU A 26 -13.84 -16.55 6.49
C LEU A 26 -14.42 -17.51 7.54
N ILE A 27 -13.63 -17.92 8.54
CA ILE A 27 -14.13 -18.79 9.64
C ILE A 27 -15.26 -18.08 10.37
N TRP A 28 -15.14 -16.76 10.65
CA TRP A 28 -16.21 -16.01 11.30
C TRP A 28 -17.53 -16.13 10.54
N VAL A 29 -17.52 -15.87 9.22
CA VAL A 29 -18.76 -15.88 8.44
C VAL A 29 -19.32 -17.28 8.21
N PHE A 30 -18.48 -18.31 8.04
CA PHE A 30 -18.95 -19.68 7.80
C PHE A 30 -19.29 -20.46 9.07
N HIS A 31 -18.66 -20.18 10.20
CA HIS A 31 -18.88 -20.93 11.45
C HIS A 31 -19.84 -20.23 12.41
N TYR A 32 -19.80 -18.91 12.49
CA TYR A 32 -20.63 -18.14 13.43
C TYR A 32 -21.79 -17.42 12.76
N ARG A 33 -21.78 -17.30 11.41
CA ARG A 33 -22.80 -16.61 10.62
C ARG A 33 -23.31 -17.51 9.50
N GLU A 34 -24.22 -17.01 8.67
CA GLU A 34 -24.90 -17.80 7.63
C GLU A 34 -24.05 -18.05 6.37
N GLY A 35 -22.72 -17.86 6.40
CA GLY A 35 -21.85 -17.98 5.23
C GLY A 35 -21.97 -16.79 4.29
N LEU A 36 -21.79 -17.03 3.00
CA LEU A 36 -21.79 -16.02 1.93
C LEU A 36 -22.86 -16.39 0.89
N SER A 37 -23.79 -15.49 0.65
CA SER A 37 -24.74 -15.54 -0.48
C SER A 37 -25.07 -14.13 -0.96
N TRP A 38 -25.78 -13.99 -2.06
CA TRP A 38 -26.23 -12.70 -2.58
C TRP A 38 -27.75 -12.72 -2.64
N ASP A 39 -28.40 -12.46 -1.49
CA ASP A 39 -29.84 -12.74 -1.27
C ASP A 39 -30.60 -11.61 -0.53
N GLY A 40 -29.96 -10.45 -0.32
CA GLY A 40 -30.52 -9.35 0.49
C GLY A 40 -30.54 -9.65 2.00
N GLY A 41 -29.97 -10.80 2.43
CA GLY A 41 -29.97 -11.27 3.81
C GLY A 41 -28.66 -11.05 4.55
N SER A 42 -28.58 -11.64 5.76
CA SER A 42 -27.37 -11.55 6.60
C SER A 42 -26.15 -12.18 5.93
N ALA A 43 -26.33 -13.17 5.08
CA ALA A 43 -25.24 -13.80 4.32
C ALA A 43 -24.67 -12.86 3.26
N GLU A 44 -25.48 -11.95 2.70
CA GLU A 44 -24.98 -10.89 1.81
C GLU A 44 -24.14 -9.86 2.55
N PHE A 45 -24.60 -9.41 3.74
CA PHE A 45 -23.80 -8.53 4.59
C PHE A 45 -22.41 -9.09 4.86
N ASN A 46 -22.26 -10.40 4.98
CA ASN A 46 -21.00 -11.04 5.33
C ASN A 46 -19.89 -10.85 4.27
N TRP A 47 -20.23 -10.51 3.01
CA TRP A 47 -19.25 -10.11 1.99
C TRP A 47 -18.50 -8.86 2.42
N HIS A 48 -19.15 -7.94 3.14
CA HIS A 48 -18.53 -6.69 3.55
C HIS A 48 -17.24 -6.89 4.37
N PRO A 49 -17.24 -7.53 5.54
CA PRO A 49 -16.02 -7.72 6.32
C PRO A 49 -14.99 -8.60 5.60
N VAL A 50 -15.39 -9.64 4.87
CA VAL A 50 -14.47 -10.53 4.13
C VAL A 50 -13.71 -9.75 3.05
N LEU A 51 -14.42 -8.97 2.23
CA LEU A 51 -13.81 -8.25 1.11
C LEU A 51 -12.98 -7.04 1.57
N ILE A 52 -13.39 -6.34 2.64
CA ILE A 52 -12.60 -5.25 3.21
C ILE A 52 -11.29 -5.76 3.83
N ILE A 53 -11.34 -6.86 4.60
CA ILE A 53 -10.12 -7.43 5.20
C ILE A 53 -9.19 -7.95 4.11
N THR A 54 -9.73 -8.62 3.08
CA THR A 54 -8.92 -9.12 1.97
C THR A 54 -8.34 -8.00 1.12
N GLY A 55 -9.16 -7.03 0.72
CA GLY A 55 -8.79 -5.95 -0.20
C GLY A 55 -8.06 -4.80 0.49
N PHE A 56 -8.78 -4.06 1.34
CA PHE A 56 -8.30 -2.81 1.92
C PHE A 56 -7.32 -2.98 3.08
N ILE A 57 -7.22 -4.18 3.68
CA ILE A 57 -6.23 -4.45 4.72
C ILE A 57 -5.09 -5.28 4.15
N PHE A 58 -5.33 -6.52 3.72
CA PHE A 58 -4.28 -7.44 3.34
C PHE A 58 -3.61 -7.06 2.01
N ILE A 59 -4.38 -6.94 0.92
CA ILE A 59 -3.82 -6.61 -0.42
C ILE A 59 -3.22 -5.21 -0.43
N GLN A 60 -3.86 -4.21 0.18
CA GLN A 60 -3.30 -2.86 0.29
C GLN A 60 -2.00 -2.87 1.10
N GLY A 61 -1.92 -3.61 2.21
CA GLY A 61 -0.69 -3.77 2.98
C GLY A 61 0.45 -4.33 2.13
N ILE A 62 0.19 -5.35 1.31
CA ILE A 62 1.17 -5.89 0.35
C ILE A 62 1.56 -4.82 -0.68
N ALA A 63 0.59 -4.09 -1.23
CA ALA A 63 0.84 -3.04 -2.21
C ALA A 63 1.74 -1.92 -1.65
N ILE A 64 1.58 -1.57 -0.37
CA ILE A 64 2.43 -0.59 0.31
C ILE A 64 3.87 -1.10 0.48
N ILE A 65 4.03 -2.37 0.88
CA ILE A 65 5.36 -2.93 1.20
C ILE A 65 6.16 -3.33 -0.04
N VAL A 66 5.53 -3.46 -1.23
CA VAL A 66 6.19 -3.98 -2.45
C VAL A 66 7.46 -3.20 -2.81
N TYR A 67 7.51 -1.90 -2.56
CA TYR A 67 8.69 -1.05 -2.80
C TYR A 67 9.85 -1.28 -1.82
N ARG A 68 9.61 -2.02 -0.73
CA ARG A 68 10.60 -2.34 0.29
C ARG A 68 11.21 -3.71 0.11
N LEU A 69 10.65 -4.55 -0.78
CA LEU A 69 11.10 -5.92 -1.00
C LEU A 69 12.48 -5.93 -1.70
N PRO A 70 13.55 -6.48 -1.08
CA PRO A 70 14.90 -6.37 -1.63
C PRO A 70 15.06 -7.03 -3.01
N TRP A 71 14.32 -8.11 -3.28
CA TRP A 71 14.37 -8.78 -4.59
C TRP A 71 13.72 -7.95 -5.70
N THR A 72 12.81 -7.04 -5.39
CA THR A 72 12.21 -6.13 -6.38
C THR A 72 13.18 -5.02 -6.80
N TRP A 73 14.29 -4.82 -6.06
CA TRP A 73 15.27 -3.79 -6.41
C TRP A 73 16.01 -4.08 -7.71
N LYS A 74 16.06 -5.36 -8.12
CA LYS A 74 16.60 -5.79 -9.43
C LYS A 74 15.59 -5.61 -10.57
N CYS A 75 14.32 -5.39 -10.28
CA CYS A 75 13.29 -5.18 -11.28
C CYS A 75 13.24 -3.71 -11.75
N SER A 76 12.70 -3.49 -12.96
CA SER A 76 12.47 -2.14 -13.44
C SER A 76 11.50 -1.38 -12.52
N LYS A 77 11.71 -0.07 -12.35
CA LYS A 77 10.80 0.78 -11.58
C LYS A 77 9.38 0.73 -12.13
N LEU A 78 9.24 0.64 -13.46
CA LEU A 78 7.94 0.58 -14.11
C LEU A 78 7.16 -0.68 -13.73
N LEU A 79 7.81 -1.85 -13.70
CA LEU A 79 7.16 -3.10 -13.27
C LEU A 79 6.63 -2.99 -11.83
N ILE A 80 7.40 -2.41 -10.92
CA ILE A 80 6.98 -2.23 -9.53
C ILE A 80 5.80 -1.27 -9.42
N LYS A 81 5.79 -0.19 -10.23
CA LYS A 81 4.64 0.72 -10.33
C LYS A 81 3.38 -0.01 -10.79
N PHE A 82 3.49 -0.87 -11.82
CA PHE A 82 2.36 -1.69 -12.28
C PHE A 82 1.86 -2.68 -11.23
N ILE A 83 2.76 -3.35 -10.51
CA ILE A 83 2.39 -4.26 -9.43
C ILE A 83 1.65 -3.48 -8.33
N HIS A 84 2.20 -2.35 -7.89
CA HIS A 84 1.58 -1.49 -6.87
C HIS A 84 0.19 -1.00 -7.31
N ALA A 85 0.08 -0.46 -8.50
CA ALA A 85 -1.19 0.04 -9.04
C ALA A 85 -2.21 -1.10 -9.24
N GLY A 86 -1.78 -2.25 -9.76
CA GLY A 86 -2.63 -3.42 -9.97
C GLY A 86 -3.20 -3.97 -8.66
N LEU A 87 -2.37 -4.14 -7.64
CA LEU A 87 -2.82 -4.59 -6.30
C LEU A 87 -3.84 -3.60 -5.69
N ASN A 88 -3.57 -2.29 -5.79
CA ASN A 88 -4.49 -1.28 -5.29
C ASN A 88 -5.80 -1.22 -6.11
N THR A 89 -5.76 -1.50 -7.41
CA THR A 89 -6.97 -1.61 -8.25
C THR A 89 -7.81 -2.82 -7.84
N ILE A 90 -7.18 -3.98 -7.59
CA ILE A 90 -7.87 -5.17 -7.08
C ILE A 90 -8.52 -4.86 -5.72
N ALA A 91 -7.79 -4.23 -4.81
CA ALA A 91 -8.33 -3.84 -3.51
C ALA A 91 -9.56 -2.92 -3.65
N MET A 92 -9.52 -1.95 -4.58
CA MET A 92 -10.66 -1.06 -4.87
C MET A 92 -11.87 -1.81 -5.41
N ILE A 93 -11.67 -2.76 -6.33
CA ILE A 93 -12.77 -3.58 -6.87
C ILE A 93 -13.45 -4.36 -5.73
N LEU A 94 -12.67 -4.99 -4.86
CA LEU A 94 -13.19 -5.72 -3.69
C LEU A 94 -13.95 -4.79 -2.74
N ALA A 95 -13.47 -3.58 -2.53
CA ALA A 95 -14.15 -2.58 -1.70
C ALA A 95 -15.48 -2.11 -2.32
N ILE A 96 -15.54 -1.91 -3.63
CA ILE A 96 -16.79 -1.55 -4.32
C ILE A 96 -17.82 -2.67 -4.15
N VAL A 97 -17.45 -3.94 -4.41
CA VAL A 97 -18.36 -5.08 -4.20
C VAL A 97 -18.81 -5.18 -2.75
N SER A 98 -17.90 -4.96 -1.80
CA SER A 98 -18.20 -4.91 -0.37
C SER A 98 -19.21 -3.83 0.01
N LEU A 99 -19.09 -2.64 -0.58
CA LEU A 99 -20.05 -1.54 -0.36
C LEU A 99 -21.41 -1.86 -0.97
N VAL A 100 -21.46 -2.42 -2.18
CA VAL A 100 -22.73 -2.84 -2.79
C VAL A 100 -23.44 -3.82 -1.86
N ALA A 101 -22.76 -4.86 -1.39
CA ALA A 101 -23.34 -5.86 -0.50
C ALA A 101 -23.91 -5.27 0.79
N VAL A 102 -23.21 -4.32 1.45
CA VAL A 102 -23.71 -3.74 2.70
C VAL A 102 -24.87 -2.77 2.47
N PHE A 103 -24.85 -1.98 1.38
CA PHE A 103 -25.95 -1.08 1.06
C PHE A 103 -27.20 -1.85 0.63
N ASP A 104 -27.07 -2.91 -0.17
CA ASP A 104 -28.18 -3.78 -0.57
C ASP A 104 -28.81 -4.45 0.64
N PHE A 105 -28.00 -5.00 1.54
CA PHE A 105 -28.50 -5.57 2.82
C PHE A 105 -29.26 -4.53 3.66
N HIS A 106 -28.71 -3.33 3.84
CA HIS A 106 -29.38 -2.28 4.62
C HIS A 106 -30.72 -1.89 3.99
N ASN A 107 -30.75 -1.69 2.66
CA ASN A 107 -31.96 -1.35 1.93
C ASN A 107 -33.02 -2.48 2.03
N ALA A 108 -32.63 -3.74 1.87
CA ALA A 108 -33.51 -4.89 1.98
C ALA A 108 -34.10 -5.08 3.39
N LYS A 109 -33.35 -4.67 4.44
CA LYS A 109 -33.78 -4.77 5.84
C LYS A 109 -34.37 -3.48 6.42
N ASN A 110 -34.52 -2.42 5.60
CA ASN A 110 -34.96 -1.08 6.03
C ASN A 110 -34.11 -0.51 7.18
N ILE A 111 -32.79 -0.78 7.15
CA ILE A 111 -31.81 -0.22 8.08
C ILE A 111 -31.33 1.10 7.50
N PRO A 112 -31.30 2.23 8.26
CA PRO A 112 -30.77 3.48 7.77
C PRO A 112 -29.32 3.33 7.32
N ASN A 113 -28.98 3.86 6.13
CA ASN A 113 -27.62 3.92 5.66
C ASN A 113 -26.85 5.05 6.36
N MET A 114 -25.54 4.91 6.52
CA MET A 114 -24.63 5.99 6.93
C MET A 114 -24.95 6.61 8.31
N TYR A 115 -25.49 5.85 9.27
CA TYR A 115 -25.88 6.39 10.57
C TYR A 115 -24.77 6.30 11.64
N SER A 116 -23.74 5.49 11.41
CA SER A 116 -22.68 5.24 12.40
C SER A 116 -21.37 5.94 12.04
N LEU A 117 -20.50 6.17 13.05
CA LEU A 117 -19.18 6.72 12.82
C LEU A 117 -18.31 5.79 11.96
N HIS A 118 -18.47 4.46 12.11
CA HIS A 118 -17.84 3.48 11.25
C HIS A 118 -18.14 3.75 9.77
N SER A 119 -19.41 3.93 9.43
CA SER A 119 -19.83 4.15 8.05
C SER A 119 -19.32 5.48 7.48
N TRP A 120 -19.29 6.55 8.28
CA TRP A 120 -18.77 7.86 7.86
C TRP A 120 -17.27 7.82 7.58
N ILE A 121 -16.49 7.30 8.52
CA ILE A 121 -15.02 7.20 8.35
C ILE A 121 -14.70 6.18 7.25
N GLY A 122 -15.46 5.07 7.15
CA GLY A 122 -15.27 4.06 6.11
C GLY A 122 -15.49 4.63 4.71
N LEU A 123 -16.62 5.31 4.48
CA LEU A 123 -16.89 5.93 3.18
C LEU A 123 -15.87 7.02 2.85
N THR A 124 -15.47 7.82 3.83
CA THR A 124 -14.41 8.84 3.66
C THR A 124 -13.10 8.20 3.23
N ALA A 125 -12.70 7.08 3.86
CA ALA A 125 -11.50 6.33 3.47
C ALA A 125 -11.59 5.81 2.04
N VAL A 126 -12.74 5.28 1.60
CA VAL A 126 -12.95 4.82 0.21
C VAL A 126 -12.86 5.98 -0.78
N ILE A 127 -13.43 7.14 -0.47
CA ILE A 127 -13.35 8.33 -1.33
C ILE A 127 -11.89 8.78 -1.49
N PHE A 128 -11.15 8.93 -0.38
CA PHE A 128 -9.73 9.30 -0.44
C PHE A 128 -8.88 8.25 -1.11
N TYR A 129 -9.19 6.97 -0.93
CA TYR A 129 -8.51 5.89 -1.63
C TYR A 129 -8.73 5.99 -3.14
N THR A 130 -9.96 6.25 -3.59
CA THR A 130 -10.28 6.44 -5.00
C THR A 130 -9.51 7.61 -5.59
N LEU A 131 -9.50 8.76 -4.91
CA LEU A 131 -8.73 9.93 -5.33
C LEU A 131 -7.21 9.61 -5.40
N GLN A 132 -6.70 8.92 -4.39
CA GLN A 132 -5.30 8.49 -4.33
C GLN A 132 -4.95 7.54 -5.48
N LEU A 133 -5.83 6.60 -5.82
CA LEU A 133 -5.63 5.66 -6.92
C LEU A 133 -5.63 6.39 -8.27
N VAL A 134 -6.61 7.24 -8.52
CA VAL A 134 -6.74 8.00 -9.78
C VAL A 134 -5.56 8.96 -9.96
N LEU A 135 -5.24 9.75 -8.93
CA LEU A 135 -4.11 10.69 -8.98
C LEU A 135 -2.77 9.93 -9.09
N GLY A 136 -2.62 8.84 -8.35
CA GLY A 136 -1.44 7.98 -8.43
C GLY A 136 -1.22 7.42 -9.82
N PHE A 137 -2.28 6.96 -10.46
CA PHE A 137 -2.25 6.46 -11.84
C PHE A 137 -1.90 7.59 -12.82
N ALA A 138 -2.59 8.71 -12.77
CA ALA A 138 -2.40 9.83 -13.69
C ALA A 138 -0.99 10.47 -13.57
N VAL A 139 -0.49 10.63 -12.33
CA VAL A 139 0.77 11.36 -12.10
C VAL A 139 1.99 10.45 -12.17
N PHE A 140 1.92 9.25 -11.58
CA PHE A 140 3.12 8.40 -11.40
C PHE A 140 3.23 7.25 -12.37
N LEU A 141 2.11 6.75 -12.92
CA LEU A 141 2.12 5.62 -13.86
C LEU A 141 2.15 6.10 -15.31
N LEU A 142 1.27 7.04 -15.68
CA LEU A 142 1.23 7.59 -17.02
C LEU A 142 2.43 8.52 -17.29
N PRO A 143 2.93 8.58 -18.54
CA PRO A 143 4.15 9.34 -18.88
C PRO A 143 3.96 10.87 -18.96
N PHE A 144 2.73 11.37 -18.83
CA PHE A 144 2.40 12.76 -19.15
C PHE A 144 2.82 13.80 -18.09
N ALA A 145 2.95 13.38 -16.82
CA ALA A 145 3.29 14.30 -15.75
C ALA A 145 4.80 14.67 -15.79
N PRO A 146 5.18 15.96 -15.65
CA PRO A 146 6.57 16.38 -15.62
C PRO A 146 7.27 15.86 -14.34
N VAL A 147 8.58 15.69 -14.41
CA VAL A 147 9.41 15.14 -13.31
C VAL A 147 9.31 15.99 -12.06
N SER A 148 9.27 17.32 -12.20
CA SER A 148 9.12 18.26 -11.07
C SER A 148 7.80 18.03 -10.30
N LEU A 149 6.70 17.84 -11.02
CA LEU A 149 5.38 17.56 -10.42
C LEU A 149 5.37 16.22 -9.68
N ARG A 150 5.96 15.16 -10.29
CA ARG A 150 6.10 13.86 -9.62
C ARG A 150 6.92 13.98 -8.34
N ALA A 151 8.02 14.72 -8.36
CA ALA A 151 8.87 14.91 -7.19
C ALA A 151 8.15 15.66 -6.07
N SER A 152 7.37 16.70 -6.39
CA SER A 152 6.60 17.49 -5.42
C SER A 152 5.45 16.71 -4.80
N LEU A 153 4.76 15.87 -5.60
CA LEU A 153 3.59 15.11 -5.14
C LEU A 153 3.95 13.77 -4.47
N MET A 154 5.17 13.25 -4.66
CA MET A 154 5.56 11.96 -4.08
C MET A 154 5.46 11.90 -2.55
N PRO A 155 5.93 12.90 -1.77
CA PRO A 155 5.75 12.89 -0.32
C PRO A 155 4.28 12.90 0.10
N ILE A 156 3.43 13.66 -0.61
CA ILE A 156 1.99 13.74 -0.35
C ILE A 156 1.34 12.37 -0.62
N HIS A 157 1.66 11.74 -1.76
CA HIS A 157 1.17 10.41 -2.12
C HIS A 157 1.53 9.35 -1.07
N ILE A 158 2.78 9.36 -0.59
CA ILE A 158 3.21 8.41 0.45
C ILE A 158 2.47 8.67 1.76
N TYR A 159 2.42 9.92 2.22
CA TYR A 159 1.78 10.28 3.49
C TYR A 159 0.28 9.98 3.47
N SER A 160 -0.43 10.43 2.44
CA SER A 160 -1.87 10.19 2.30
C SER A 160 -2.19 8.70 2.16
N GLY A 161 -1.37 7.92 1.43
CA GLY A 161 -1.54 6.48 1.33
C GLY A 161 -1.41 5.76 2.67
N LEU A 162 -0.45 6.14 3.52
CA LEU A 162 -0.29 5.58 4.86
C LEU A 162 -1.43 6.03 5.80
N LEU A 163 -1.88 7.28 5.67
CA LEU A 163 -3.01 7.79 6.45
C LEU A 163 -4.30 7.03 6.11
N ILE A 164 -4.58 6.83 4.82
CA ILE A 164 -5.74 6.04 4.36
C ILE A 164 -5.66 4.62 4.93
N PHE A 165 -4.52 3.95 4.83
CA PHE A 165 -4.34 2.60 5.36
C PHE A 165 -4.60 2.52 6.87
N THR A 166 -4.09 3.47 7.65
CA THR A 166 -4.33 3.57 9.10
C THR A 166 -5.81 3.80 9.40
N THR A 167 -6.47 4.69 8.62
CA THR A 167 -7.90 4.97 8.76
C THR A 167 -8.75 3.74 8.46
N VAL A 168 -8.39 2.94 7.43
CA VAL A 168 -9.08 1.68 7.11
C VAL A 168 -8.99 0.68 8.27
N ILE A 169 -7.82 0.53 8.89
CA ILE A 169 -7.65 -0.36 10.06
C ILE A 169 -8.53 0.11 11.22
N ALA A 170 -8.50 1.39 11.56
CA ALA A 170 -9.32 1.97 12.62
C ALA A 170 -10.82 1.74 12.35
N THR A 171 -11.25 1.96 11.10
CA THR A 171 -12.62 1.72 10.64
C THR A 171 -13.02 0.25 10.81
N ALA A 172 -12.16 -0.69 10.42
CA ALA A 172 -12.44 -2.12 10.56
C ALA A 172 -12.63 -2.52 12.04
N LEU A 173 -11.79 -2.01 12.95
CA LEU A 173 -11.91 -2.26 14.38
C LEU A 173 -13.25 -1.74 14.94
N MET A 174 -13.67 -0.55 14.51
CA MET A 174 -15.00 -0.01 14.87
C MET A 174 -16.10 -0.90 14.31
N GLY A 175 -16.01 -1.36 13.04
CA GLY A 175 -16.99 -2.23 12.41
C GLY A 175 -17.14 -3.59 13.08
N PHE A 176 -16.04 -4.20 13.53
CA PHE A 176 -16.09 -5.44 14.33
C PHE A 176 -16.87 -5.23 15.61
N THR A 177 -16.56 -4.18 16.37
CA THR A 177 -17.25 -3.86 17.64
C THR A 177 -18.73 -3.57 17.38
N GLU A 178 -19.05 -2.76 16.38
CA GLU A 178 -20.41 -2.41 16.01
C GLU A 178 -21.22 -3.67 15.63
N LYS A 179 -20.67 -4.53 14.77
CA LYS A 179 -21.33 -5.79 14.38
C LYS A 179 -21.57 -6.70 15.57
N LEU A 180 -20.60 -6.85 16.48
CA LEU A 180 -20.78 -7.68 17.67
C LEU A 180 -21.85 -7.13 18.61
N ILE A 181 -21.92 -5.81 18.80
CA ILE A 181 -22.96 -5.16 19.62
C ILE A 181 -24.36 -5.42 19.03
N PHE A 182 -24.51 -5.35 17.71
CA PHE A 182 -25.80 -5.58 17.08
C PHE A 182 -26.18 -7.05 17.00
N ALA A 183 -25.23 -7.91 16.76
CA ALA A 183 -25.48 -9.32 16.49
C ALA A 183 -25.60 -10.19 17.76
N LEU A 184 -24.86 -9.85 18.84
CA LEU A 184 -24.82 -10.61 20.07
C LEU A 184 -25.77 -10.02 21.13
N LYS A 185 -26.98 -10.51 21.18
CA LYS A 185 -27.99 -10.08 22.15
C LYS A 185 -28.19 -11.10 23.29
N ASN A 186 -28.17 -12.39 22.96
CA ASN A 186 -28.31 -13.50 23.91
C ASN A 186 -27.48 -14.72 23.43
N PRO A 187 -26.27 -14.98 24.01
CA PRO A 187 -25.64 -14.20 25.06
C PRO A 187 -25.18 -12.84 24.59
N SER A 188 -25.14 -11.84 25.48
CA SER A 188 -24.72 -10.47 25.16
C SER A 188 -23.23 -10.40 24.87
N TYR A 189 -22.83 -9.47 23.99
CA TYR A 189 -21.40 -9.19 23.72
C TYR A 189 -20.60 -8.93 25.00
N SER A 190 -21.19 -8.24 25.98
CA SER A 190 -20.54 -7.91 27.26
C SER A 190 -20.19 -9.15 28.12
N THR A 191 -20.77 -10.31 27.83
CA THR A 191 -20.44 -11.57 28.52
C THR A 191 -19.33 -12.36 27.84
N SER A 192 -18.72 -11.79 26.80
CA SER A 192 -17.61 -12.37 26.03
C SER A 192 -17.89 -13.79 25.51
N PRO A 193 -19.00 -14.02 24.77
CA PRO A 193 -19.25 -15.33 24.19
C PRO A 193 -18.15 -15.74 23.20
N PRO A 194 -18.02 -17.03 22.80
CA PRO A 194 -16.95 -17.52 21.94
C PRO A 194 -16.77 -16.73 20.65
N GLU A 195 -17.86 -16.30 20.01
CA GLU A 195 -17.79 -15.44 18.82
C GLU A 195 -17.15 -14.07 19.12
N ALA A 196 -17.48 -13.46 20.25
CA ALA A 196 -16.91 -12.18 20.64
C ALA A 196 -15.38 -12.28 20.84
N ILE A 197 -14.93 -13.34 21.54
CA ILE A 197 -13.50 -13.61 21.73
C ILE A 197 -12.82 -13.83 20.37
N PHE A 198 -13.44 -14.61 19.50
CA PHE A 198 -12.90 -14.91 18.17
C PHE A 198 -12.72 -13.64 17.31
N VAL A 199 -13.74 -12.78 17.24
CA VAL A 199 -13.71 -11.56 16.43
C VAL A 199 -12.82 -10.49 17.08
N ASN A 200 -12.76 -10.40 18.41
CA ASN A 200 -11.78 -9.53 19.08
C ASN A 200 -10.34 -9.99 18.78
N THR A 201 -10.10 -11.31 18.69
CA THR A 201 -8.80 -11.84 18.25
C THR A 201 -8.49 -11.45 16.79
N LEU A 202 -9.48 -11.54 15.89
CA LEU A 202 -9.36 -11.04 14.53
C LEU A 202 -8.97 -9.54 14.52
N GLY A 203 -9.61 -8.73 15.36
CA GLY A 203 -9.25 -7.32 15.51
C GLY A 203 -7.79 -7.10 15.90
N LEU A 204 -7.27 -7.89 16.85
CA LEU A 204 -5.86 -7.84 17.22
C LEU A 204 -4.92 -8.28 16.10
N LEU A 205 -5.27 -9.33 15.32
CA LEU A 205 -4.48 -9.76 14.15
C LEU A 205 -4.37 -8.63 13.12
N VAL A 206 -5.49 -7.97 12.80
CA VAL A 206 -5.55 -6.83 11.88
C VAL A 206 -4.70 -5.66 12.39
N LEU A 207 -4.80 -5.33 13.69
CA LEU A 207 -4.04 -4.26 14.30
C LEU A 207 -2.53 -4.52 14.26
N ILE A 208 -2.09 -5.73 14.62
CA ILE A 208 -0.68 -6.12 14.61
C ILE A 208 -0.15 -6.15 13.17
N PHE A 209 -0.90 -6.72 12.22
CA PHE A 209 -0.56 -6.69 10.80
C PHE A 209 -0.32 -5.26 10.31
N GLY A 210 -1.27 -4.36 10.53
CA GLY A 210 -1.17 -2.96 10.13
C GLY A 210 0.02 -2.25 10.75
N THR A 211 0.27 -2.47 12.03
CA THR A 211 1.42 -1.92 12.76
C THR A 211 2.74 -2.39 12.16
N LEU A 212 2.87 -3.68 11.81
CA LEU A 212 4.06 -4.21 11.16
C LEU A 212 4.30 -3.59 9.78
N ILE A 213 3.25 -3.46 8.95
CA ILE A 213 3.35 -2.80 7.63
C ILE A 213 3.83 -1.35 7.80
N LEU A 214 3.19 -0.57 8.70
CA LEU A 214 3.57 0.81 8.97
C LEU A 214 5.00 0.91 9.50
N TRP A 215 5.39 0.04 10.42
CA TRP A 215 6.75 -0.02 10.93
C TRP A 215 7.77 -0.26 9.81
N MET A 216 7.55 -1.27 8.98
CA MET A 216 8.48 -1.65 7.92
C MET A 216 8.61 -0.56 6.85
N VAL A 217 7.50 0.04 6.42
CA VAL A 217 7.49 1.06 5.36
C VAL A 217 8.11 2.38 5.80
N THR A 218 8.09 2.71 7.08
CA THR A 218 8.64 3.97 7.60
C THR A 218 10.15 3.93 7.85
N ARG A 219 10.78 2.74 7.87
CA ARG A 219 12.22 2.60 8.15
C ARG A 219 13.09 3.08 7.00
N PRO A 220 14.01 4.05 7.22
CA PRO A 220 14.87 4.59 6.16
C PRO A 220 15.81 3.56 5.55
N HIS A 221 16.40 2.68 6.36
CA HIS A 221 17.40 1.69 5.93
C HIS A 221 16.83 0.53 5.08
N TRP A 222 15.50 0.40 5.00
CA TRP A 222 14.84 -0.55 4.11
C TRP A 222 14.30 0.09 2.83
N LYS A 223 14.68 1.34 2.54
CA LYS A 223 14.38 1.98 1.24
C LYS A 223 15.25 1.36 0.15
N ARG A 224 14.69 1.28 -1.06
CA ARG A 224 15.47 0.94 -2.26
C ARG A 224 16.68 1.87 -2.36
N PRO A 225 17.91 1.35 -2.55
CA PRO A 225 19.07 2.18 -2.77
C PRO A 225 18.88 3.10 -3.99
N PRO A 226 19.46 4.31 -3.97
CA PRO A 226 19.54 5.12 -5.18
C PRO A 226 20.28 4.33 -6.28
N GLU A 227 19.80 4.39 -7.51
CA GLU A 227 20.54 3.81 -8.63
C GLU A 227 21.88 4.52 -8.72
N GLN A 228 22.98 3.76 -8.62
CA GLN A 228 24.29 4.28 -8.95
C GLN A 228 24.25 4.61 -10.45
N ASN A 229 24.27 5.92 -10.78
CA ASN A 229 24.55 6.33 -12.14
C ASN A 229 25.83 5.62 -12.55
N SER A 230 25.74 4.69 -13.49
CA SER A 230 26.92 4.15 -14.15
C SER A 230 27.74 5.37 -14.59
N LYS A 231 28.86 5.60 -13.89
CA LYS A 231 29.84 6.63 -14.30
C LYS A 231 30.11 6.33 -15.77
N ILE A 232 29.74 7.26 -16.64
CA ILE A 232 30.22 7.26 -18.00
C ILE A 232 31.74 7.22 -17.85
N GLN A 233 32.31 6.05 -18.03
CA GLN A 233 33.76 5.93 -18.21
C GLN A 233 34.03 6.70 -19.50
N GLN A 234 34.64 7.91 -19.36
CA GLN A 234 35.27 8.54 -20.47
C GLN A 234 36.27 7.53 -21.08
N PRO A 235 36.24 7.30 -22.39
CA PRO A 235 37.21 6.42 -23.03
C PRO A 235 38.57 7.05 -22.84
N LYS A 236 39.42 6.47 -22.00
CA LYS A 236 40.85 6.67 -22.08
C LYS A 236 41.28 6.09 -23.43
N GLY A 237 41.72 6.98 -24.34
CA GLY A 237 42.34 6.57 -25.59
C GLY A 237 43.51 5.62 -25.32
N GLY A 238 43.50 4.47 -25.95
CA GLY A 238 44.54 3.46 -25.95
C GLY A 238 44.18 2.38 -26.95
N THR A 239 44.99 2.19 -27.91
CA THR A 239 45.05 1.37 -29.12
C THR A 239 44.58 -0.10 -28.94
N PRO A 240 44.17 -0.78 -30.04
CA PRO A 240 43.42 -2.03 -29.97
C PRO A 240 44.33 -3.27 -30.03
N GLU A 241 43.99 -4.28 -29.25
CA GLU A 241 44.31 -5.66 -29.61
C GLU A 241 43.17 -6.61 -29.06
N GLY A 242 42.74 -7.50 -29.94
CA GLY A 242 41.50 -8.26 -29.84
C GLY A 242 41.53 -9.45 -28.90
N THR A 243 40.38 -9.86 -28.55
CA THR A 243 39.90 -11.27 -28.57
C THR A 243 38.41 -11.29 -28.27
N GLU A 244 37.66 -11.99 -29.12
CA GLU A 244 36.23 -12.25 -29.03
C GLU A 244 35.95 -13.24 -27.89
N GLU A 245 35.05 -12.89 -26.96
CA GLU A 245 34.27 -13.85 -26.21
C GLU A 245 32.80 -13.41 -26.18
N GLU A 246 31.99 -14.22 -26.84
CA GLU A 246 30.54 -14.15 -26.98
C GLU A 246 29.88 -14.49 -25.63
N SER A 247 29.28 -13.52 -24.98
CA SER A 247 28.33 -13.75 -23.89
C SER A 247 27.01 -13.06 -24.17
N THR A 248 26.00 -13.86 -24.51
CA THR A 248 24.60 -13.50 -24.64
C THR A 248 24.10 -12.84 -23.38
N MET A 249 23.99 -11.51 -23.36
CA MET A 249 23.22 -10.75 -22.37
C MET A 249 21.89 -10.33 -22.97
N THR A 250 20.83 -10.85 -22.37
CA THR A 250 19.45 -10.38 -22.60
C THR A 250 19.34 -8.92 -22.22
N ASP A 251 19.10 -8.11 -23.24
CA ASP A 251 18.97 -6.66 -23.21
C ASP A 251 17.72 -6.22 -22.41
N CYS A 252 17.94 -5.64 -21.23
CA CYS A 252 16.95 -4.91 -20.47
C CYS A 252 17.38 -3.46 -20.29
N SER A 253 17.81 -2.81 -21.35
CA SER A 253 18.08 -1.38 -21.33
C SER A 253 17.10 -0.64 -22.22
N ASN A 254 16.07 -0.08 -21.61
CA ASN A 254 15.54 1.23 -22.02
C ASN A 254 14.53 1.73 -21.02
N THR A 255 14.83 2.91 -20.52
CA THR A 255 13.93 3.94 -20.00
C THR A 255 14.22 4.36 -18.57
N ASP A 256 14.93 5.43 -18.46
CA ASP A 256 14.61 6.57 -17.58
C ASP A 256 15.66 7.68 -17.75
N LYS A 257 15.70 8.29 -18.94
CA LYS A 257 16.47 9.53 -19.19
C LYS A 257 15.99 10.71 -18.34
N SER A 258 14.73 10.66 -17.81
CA SER A 258 14.12 11.76 -17.09
C SER A 258 14.66 11.98 -15.67
N ASP A 259 15.07 10.90 -14.96
CA ASP A 259 15.58 11.03 -13.58
C ASP A 259 17.06 11.50 -13.53
N VAL A 260 17.80 11.33 -14.62
CA VAL A 260 19.21 11.75 -14.74
C VAL A 260 19.34 13.26 -14.95
N GLU A 261 18.42 13.85 -15.72
CA GLU A 261 18.41 15.29 -16.01
C GLU A 261 18.08 16.14 -14.78
N PHE A 262 17.13 15.69 -13.93
CA PHE A 262 16.75 16.40 -12.71
C PHE A 262 17.89 16.46 -11.67
N ASN A 263 18.66 15.39 -11.51
CA ASN A 263 19.80 15.37 -10.59
C ASN A 263 20.97 16.22 -11.10
N SER A 264 21.13 16.39 -12.43
CA SER A 264 22.16 17.23 -13.02
C SER A 264 21.83 18.73 -12.88
N GLU A 265 20.57 19.13 -13.08
CA GLU A 265 20.11 20.52 -12.90
C GLU A 265 20.16 20.97 -11.44
N ALA A 266 19.75 20.15 -10.50
CA ALA A 266 19.82 20.45 -9.07
C ALA A 266 21.25 20.59 -8.56
N ALA A 267 22.19 19.78 -9.10
CA ALA A 267 23.61 19.87 -8.80
C ALA A 267 24.29 21.09 -9.46
N ALA A 268 23.83 21.50 -10.64
CA ALA A 268 24.28 22.72 -11.32
C ALA A 268 23.80 23.97 -10.60
N ARG A 269 22.55 23.98 -10.15
CA ARG A 269 21.95 25.09 -9.37
C ARG A 269 22.63 25.30 -8.02
N LYS A 270 23.01 24.23 -7.31
CA LYS A 270 23.79 24.28 -6.07
C LYS A 270 25.23 24.79 -6.30
N ARG A 271 25.86 24.49 -7.45
CA ARG A 271 27.17 24.98 -7.80
C ARG A 271 27.14 26.48 -8.13
N ASN A 272 26.15 26.96 -8.85
CA ASN A 272 26.00 28.38 -9.17
C ASN A 272 25.74 29.23 -7.92
N LEU A 273 24.87 28.75 -6.97
CA LEU A 273 24.67 29.42 -5.70
C LEU A 273 25.95 29.54 -4.86
N LYS A 274 26.82 28.51 -4.85
CA LYS A 274 28.10 28.57 -4.16
C LYS A 274 29.12 29.53 -4.83
N LEU A 275 29.07 29.67 -6.15
CA LEU A 275 29.93 30.62 -6.90
C LEU A 275 29.52 32.07 -6.63
N ASP A 276 28.22 32.34 -6.52
CA ASP A 276 27.70 33.66 -6.19
C ASP A 276 28.04 34.10 -4.74
N GLU A 277 28.01 33.15 -3.77
CA GLU A 277 28.43 33.43 -2.39
C GLU A 277 29.96 33.70 -2.27
N VAL A 278 30.79 33.02 -3.07
CA VAL A 278 32.24 33.25 -3.09
C VAL A 278 32.59 34.56 -3.79
N GLY A 279 31.83 34.96 -4.83
CA GLY A 279 31.99 36.23 -5.53
C GLY A 279 31.68 37.46 -4.68
N GLN A 280 30.69 37.37 -3.77
CA GLN A 280 30.33 38.47 -2.86
C GLN A 280 31.32 38.66 -1.69
N ARG A 281 32.16 37.69 -1.36
CA ARG A 281 33.20 37.82 -0.32
C ARG A 281 34.52 38.43 -0.80
N SER A 282 34.71 38.59 -2.12
CA SER A 282 35.91 39.17 -2.68
C SER A 282 35.84 40.67 -2.97
N THR A 283 34.73 41.33 -2.64
CA THR A 283 34.50 42.76 -2.92
C THR A 283 34.20 43.59 -1.65
N MET A 284 34.71 43.14 -0.49
CA MET A 284 34.75 43.97 0.74
C MET A 284 36.18 44.04 1.27
#